data_ffbcdb464c8013b1b1643faa5c309319
#
_entry.id   ffbcdb464c8013b1b1643faa5c309319
#
_cell.length_a   1.000
_cell.length_b   1.000
_cell.length_c   1.000
_cell.angle_alpha   90.00
_cell.angle_beta   90.00
_cell.angle_gamma   90.00
#
_symmetry.space_group_name_H-M   'P 1'
#
loop_
_entity.id
_entity.type
_entity.pdbx_description
1 polymer ?
#
loop_
_entity_poly.entity_id
_entity_poly.type
_entity_poly.pdbx_seq_one_letter_code
_entity_poly.pdbx_strand_id
1 'polypeptide(L)'
;MQTRRKFLLTVAGVAVAVAAPSLVHAAGKLAVSPSQATAITQVLGDGVKLMAVAVAYPYAVSASELNVSDFSVAGRTVSKVFPAKTIGLTPSDSGPYVIVQLAETDANTSLQEDVYEGNPEDAKPQMQGGKPNWVAGQKMKKTIRFNEATASISANGSTLTTSSTHNLIADSFRQAEFSDSKTGKTLKYNFFIPENTQKALPLVLFMHDAGVTSEQTKATLYQGLGAIIWADPAEQAKRPCYVLAPQYDEIIADDDWRTSKYLETTIHLIQKLIREHKIDPKRIYATGQSGGCMTATAMNIKYPNFFAASYLVAGKWSANLVAPMAKNKVWWMASEDDLGAFPSFNAITERLEQQGVKISRAVWNGAWNVDQYRFAYDDLTAERAQMYYTVFEKDSVFRETDSRQGASGHRNTWRIAYSIEPIREWLFSQKKK
;
A
#
# COMPACT_ATOMS: atom_id res chain seq x y z
N MET A 1 43.03 -36.14 42.96
CA MET A 1 42.44 -36.79 44.14
C MET A 1 41.99 -35.69 45.11
N GLN A 2 40.69 -35.43 45.16
CA GLN A 2 40.02 -34.78 46.32
C GLN A 2 38.52 -34.86 46.06
N THR A 3 37.88 -35.57 46.95
CA THR A 3 36.48 -35.89 47.07
C THR A 3 35.61 -34.65 47.36
N ARG A 4 34.56 -34.41 46.55
CA ARG A 4 33.56 -33.41 46.90
C ARG A 4 32.36 -34.08 47.57
N ARG A 5 32.15 -33.66 48.86
CA ARG A 5 30.99 -34.02 49.67
C ARG A 5 29.75 -33.23 49.19
N LYS A 6 28.65 -33.93 48.95
CA LYS A 6 27.31 -33.36 48.80
C LYS A 6 26.73 -33.01 50.14
N PHE A 7 26.25 -31.79 50.33
CA PHE A 7 25.37 -31.45 51.42
C PHE A 7 23.95 -31.31 50.89
N LEU A 8 23.06 -32.18 51.33
CA LEU A 8 21.62 -32.09 51.19
C LEU A 8 21.08 -31.31 52.41
N LEU A 9 20.49 -30.15 52.20
CA LEU A 9 19.65 -29.46 53.18
C LEU A 9 18.20 -29.58 52.73
N THR A 10 17.45 -30.41 53.43
CA THR A 10 16.01 -30.52 53.32
C THR A 10 15.39 -29.42 54.20
N VAL A 11 14.80 -28.37 53.59
CA VAL A 11 13.96 -27.43 54.31
C VAL A 11 12.51 -27.75 53.93
N ALA A 12 11.78 -28.30 54.88
CA ALA A 12 10.33 -28.45 54.79
C ALA A 12 9.68 -27.12 55.06
N GLY A 13 9.29 -26.38 54.00
CA GLY A 13 8.48 -25.18 54.10
C GLY A 13 7.00 -25.52 53.89
N VAL A 14 6.24 -25.38 54.94
CA VAL A 14 4.77 -25.43 54.87
C VAL A 14 4.29 -24.15 54.14
N ALA A 15 3.85 -24.29 52.87
CA ALA A 15 3.19 -23.22 52.13
C ALA A 15 1.73 -23.15 52.55
N VAL A 16 1.40 -22.17 53.38
CA VAL A 16 0.03 -21.76 53.61
C VAL A 16 -0.39 -20.96 52.36
N ALA A 17 -1.16 -21.59 51.50
CA ALA A 17 -1.80 -20.92 50.38
C ALA A 17 -2.92 -20.02 50.93
N VAL A 18 -2.66 -18.74 51.10
CA VAL A 18 -3.68 -17.73 51.26
C VAL A 18 -4.30 -17.51 49.89
N ALA A 19 -5.47 -18.09 49.63
CA ALA A 19 -6.30 -17.80 48.49
C ALA A 19 -6.74 -16.34 48.61
N ALA A 20 -6.06 -15.43 47.91
CA ALA A 20 -6.59 -14.10 47.65
C ALA A 20 -7.88 -14.25 46.86
N PRO A 21 -9.00 -13.67 47.28
CA PRO A 21 -10.19 -13.67 46.43
C PRO A 21 -9.82 -12.86 45.17
N SER A 22 -9.86 -13.54 44.02
CA SER A 22 -9.90 -12.89 42.74
C SER A 22 -11.14 -12.02 42.73
N LEU A 23 -11.01 -10.74 42.96
CA LEU A 23 -12.00 -9.74 42.61
C LEU A 23 -12.19 -9.82 41.09
N VAL A 24 -13.10 -10.69 40.66
CA VAL A 24 -13.73 -10.56 39.35
C VAL A 24 -14.45 -9.23 39.42
N HIS A 25 -13.81 -8.18 38.96
CA HIS A 25 -14.50 -6.96 38.60
C HIS A 25 -15.44 -7.36 37.47
N ALA A 26 -16.73 -7.49 37.81
CA ALA A 26 -17.78 -7.48 36.82
C ALA A 26 -17.56 -6.15 36.03
N ALA A 27 -17.16 -6.24 34.77
CA ALA A 27 -17.06 -5.08 33.93
C ALA A 27 -18.42 -4.37 34.00
N GLY A 28 -18.42 -3.14 34.51
CA GLY A 28 -19.64 -2.38 34.72
C GLY A 28 -20.27 -2.15 33.34
N LYS A 29 -21.56 -2.49 33.17
CA LYS A 29 -22.30 -2.18 31.96
C LYS A 29 -22.22 -0.68 31.71
N LEU A 30 -21.77 -0.24 30.49
CA LEU A 30 -21.72 1.16 30.14
C LEU A 30 -23.06 1.85 30.44
N ALA A 31 -23.01 2.97 31.14
CA ALA A 31 -24.20 3.58 31.74
C ALA A 31 -25.20 4.15 30.71
N VAL A 32 -24.74 4.43 29.50
CA VAL A 32 -25.55 5.05 28.44
C VAL A 32 -25.29 4.34 27.11
N SER A 33 -26.35 4.23 26.30
CA SER A 33 -26.27 3.66 24.95
C SER A 33 -25.42 4.54 24.02
N PRO A 34 -24.69 3.95 23.06
CA PRO A 34 -23.94 4.69 22.06
C PRO A 34 -24.85 5.49 21.12
N SER A 35 -24.35 6.60 20.60
CA SER A 35 -25.13 7.53 19.76
C SER A 35 -24.92 7.33 18.26
N GLN A 36 -23.76 6.85 17.85
CA GLN A 36 -23.37 6.74 16.45
C GLN A 36 -22.28 5.67 16.26
N ALA A 37 -22.27 5.07 15.06
CA ALA A 37 -21.20 4.16 14.63
C ALA A 37 -20.60 4.63 13.31
N THR A 38 -19.26 4.58 13.21
CA THR A 38 -18.48 4.92 12.02
C THR A 38 -17.62 3.71 11.61
N ALA A 39 -17.71 3.31 10.36
CA ALA A 39 -16.83 2.28 9.80
C ALA A 39 -15.39 2.84 9.65
N ILE A 40 -14.39 2.06 10.04
CA ILE A 40 -12.98 2.41 9.85
C ILE A 40 -12.38 1.46 8.84
N THR A 41 -11.87 2.00 7.73
CA THR A 41 -11.15 1.24 6.72
C THR A 41 -9.66 1.51 6.77
N GLN A 42 -8.89 0.51 6.38
CA GLN A 42 -7.45 0.62 6.19
C GLN A 42 -7.06 0.00 4.86
N VAL A 43 -6.14 0.63 4.16
CA VAL A 43 -5.54 0.05 2.96
C VAL A 43 -4.34 -0.79 3.36
N LEU A 44 -4.38 -2.06 3.02
CA LEU A 44 -3.32 -3.04 3.22
C LEU A 44 -2.63 -3.34 1.88
N GLY A 45 -1.63 -4.21 1.88
CA GLY A 45 -0.89 -4.56 0.66
C GLY A 45 -1.75 -5.16 -0.46
N ASP A 46 -2.90 -5.73 -0.11
CA ASP A 46 -3.87 -6.39 -0.99
C ASP A 46 -5.20 -5.62 -1.14
N GLY A 47 -5.21 -4.33 -0.77
CA GLY A 47 -6.35 -3.44 -0.97
C GLY A 47 -7.00 -2.93 0.32
N VAL A 48 -8.07 -2.13 0.14
CA VAL A 48 -8.82 -1.53 1.24
C VAL A 48 -9.72 -2.56 1.92
N LYS A 49 -9.73 -2.54 3.26
CA LYS A 49 -10.52 -3.45 4.10
C LYS A 49 -11.26 -2.70 5.19
N LEU A 50 -12.43 -3.23 5.60
CA LEU A 50 -13.10 -2.80 6.82
C LEU A 50 -12.38 -3.42 8.03
N MET A 51 -11.71 -2.58 8.83
CA MET A 51 -10.83 -3.02 9.91
C MET A 51 -11.37 -2.79 11.30
N ALA A 52 -12.29 -1.83 11.47
CA ALA A 52 -12.89 -1.56 12.77
C ALA A 52 -14.21 -0.79 12.64
N VAL A 53 -14.94 -0.72 13.75
CA VAL A 53 -16.07 0.20 13.93
C VAL A 53 -15.78 1.09 15.13
N ALA A 54 -15.86 2.40 14.97
CA ALA A 54 -15.83 3.35 16.06
C ALA A 54 -17.27 3.61 16.55
N VAL A 55 -17.50 3.43 17.83
CA VAL A 55 -18.77 3.67 18.50
C VAL A 55 -18.64 4.91 19.38
N ALA A 56 -19.44 5.94 19.12
CA ALA A 56 -19.40 7.20 19.87
C ALA A 56 -20.27 7.15 21.12
N TYR A 57 -19.72 7.61 22.22
CA TYR A 57 -20.41 7.79 23.51
C TYR A 57 -20.43 9.26 23.90
N PRO A 58 -21.45 9.73 24.65
CA PRO A 58 -21.55 11.13 25.09
C PRO A 58 -20.58 11.49 26.21
N TYR A 59 -19.78 10.54 26.69
CA TYR A 59 -18.76 10.72 27.74
C TYR A 59 -17.51 9.92 27.40
N ALA A 60 -16.40 10.17 28.11
CA ALA A 60 -15.17 9.41 27.95
C ALA A 60 -15.30 8.04 28.64
N VAL A 61 -15.24 6.97 27.85
CA VAL A 61 -15.22 5.58 28.32
C VAL A 61 -13.82 5.19 28.69
N SER A 62 -13.62 4.57 29.86
CA SER A 62 -12.32 4.06 30.32
C SER A 62 -12.10 2.63 29.82
N ALA A 63 -10.83 2.24 29.60
CA ALA A 63 -10.46 0.89 29.23
C ALA A 63 -10.94 -0.18 30.24
N SER A 64 -11.03 0.18 31.54
CA SER A 64 -11.52 -0.71 32.60
C SER A 64 -13.03 -1.01 32.54
N GLU A 65 -13.78 -0.19 31.79
CA GLU A 65 -15.24 -0.37 31.63
C GLU A 65 -15.58 -1.29 30.44
N LEU A 66 -14.57 -1.70 29.63
CA LEU A 66 -14.77 -2.44 28.38
C LEU A 66 -14.56 -3.94 28.54
N ASN A 67 -15.49 -4.71 28.00
CA ASN A 67 -15.34 -6.14 27.79
C ASN A 67 -15.61 -6.46 26.31
N VAL A 68 -14.74 -7.23 25.68
CA VAL A 68 -14.88 -7.63 24.26
C VAL A 68 -16.22 -8.29 23.98
N SER A 69 -16.76 -9.08 24.95
CA SER A 69 -18.05 -9.78 24.82
C SER A 69 -19.26 -8.86 24.72
N ASP A 70 -19.13 -7.58 25.09
CA ASP A 70 -20.23 -6.60 25.03
C ASP A 70 -20.41 -6.01 23.61
N PHE A 71 -19.52 -6.40 22.70
CA PHE A 71 -19.49 -5.91 21.32
C PHE A 71 -19.50 -7.06 20.31
N SER A 72 -20.35 -6.95 19.32
CA SER A 72 -20.34 -7.87 18.17
C SER A 72 -20.63 -7.12 16.87
N VAL A 73 -20.03 -7.54 15.78
CA VAL A 73 -20.24 -6.99 14.44
C VAL A 73 -20.75 -8.11 13.54
N ALA A 74 -21.85 -7.86 12.86
CA ALA A 74 -22.50 -8.87 12.04
C ALA A 74 -21.56 -9.45 10.97
N GLY A 75 -21.40 -10.77 10.98
CA GLY A 75 -20.54 -11.47 10.02
C GLY A 75 -19.03 -11.24 10.18
N ARG A 76 -18.58 -10.62 11.29
CA ARG A 76 -17.15 -10.31 11.50
C ARG A 76 -16.71 -10.76 12.90
N THR A 77 -15.47 -11.13 13.03
CA THR A 77 -14.82 -11.48 14.29
C THR A 77 -14.26 -10.23 14.97
N VAL A 78 -14.70 -9.94 16.19
CA VAL A 78 -14.10 -8.87 17.01
C VAL A 78 -12.79 -9.36 17.61
N SER A 79 -11.69 -8.72 17.27
CA SER A 79 -10.35 -9.09 17.73
C SER A 79 -9.93 -8.32 19.00
N LYS A 80 -10.35 -7.04 19.11
CA LYS A 80 -9.97 -6.16 20.22
C LYS A 80 -10.98 -5.04 20.38
N VAL A 81 -11.14 -4.56 21.62
CA VAL A 81 -11.95 -3.38 21.95
C VAL A 81 -11.12 -2.46 22.84
N PHE A 82 -11.11 -1.16 22.53
CA PHE A 82 -10.35 -0.17 23.30
C PHE A 82 -10.93 1.23 23.13
N PRO A 83 -10.74 2.12 24.14
CA PRO A 83 -11.16 3.51 24.01
C PRO A 83 -10.17 4.31 23.18
N ALA A 84 -10.66 5.37 22.51
CA ALA A 84 -9.84 6.28 21.73
C ALA A 84 -10.33 7.73 21.86
N LYS A 85 -9.40 8.68 21.73
CA LYS A 85 -9.72 10.12 21.74
C LYS A 85 -10.27 10.60 20.41
N THR A 86 -9.91 9.93 19.32
CA THR A 86 -10.31 10.21 17.93
C THR A 86 -10.69 8.93 17.22
N ILE A 87 -11.44 9.05 16.12
CA ILE A 87 -11.72 7.90 15.25
C ILE A 87 -10.42 7.46 14.59
N GLY A 88 -10.00 6.21 14.83
CA GLY A 88 -8.75 5.64 14.33
C GLY A 88 -8.38 4.37 15.09
N LEU A 89 -7.18 3.85 14.90
CA LEU A 89 -6.72 2.59 15.51
C LEU A 89 -5.72 2.80 16.66
N THR A 90 -5.57 4.04 17.17
CA THR A 90 -4.67 4.36 18.28
C THR A 90 -5.40 4.29 19.61
N PRO A 91 -5.04 3.34 20.50
CA PRO A 91 -5.64 3.25 21.83
C PRO A 91 -5.31 4.45 22.73
N SER A 92 -6.20 4.72 23.68
CA SER A 92 -5.96 5.63 24.82
C SER A 92 -6.53 5.01 26.09
N ASP A 93 -6.16 5.55 27.28
CA ASP A 93 -6.70 5.05 28.55
C ASP A 93 -8.20 5.33 28.69
N SER A 94 -8.67 6.43 28.07
CA SER A 94 -10.07 6.79 27.98
C SER A 94 -10.35 7.69 26.78
N GLY A 95 -11.61 7.73 26.32
CA GLY A 95 -12.00 8.60 25.21
C GLY A 95 -13.48 8.47 24.87
N PRO A 96 -14.02 9.41 24.05
CA PRO A 96 -15.44 9.40 23.65
C PRO A 96 -15.75 8.33 22.60
N TYR A 97 -14.76 7.66 22.06
CA TYR A 97 -14.94 6.57 21.08
C TYR A 97 -14.50 5.25 21.68
N VAL A 98 -15.28 4.21 21.43
CA VAL A 98 -14.88 2.81 21.63
C VAL A 98 -14.60 2.22 20.25
N ILE A 99 -13.37 1.78 20.02
CA ILE A 99 -12.96 1.17 18.76
C ILE A 99 -13.12 -0.36 18.90
N VAL A 100 -13.96 -0.91 18.05
CA VAL A 100 -14.20 -2.35 17.94
C VAL A 100 -13.41 -2.85 16.73
N GLN A 101 -12.21 -3.34 16.97
CA GLN A 101 -11.29 -3.82 15.94
C GLN A 101 -11.70 -5.21 15.48
N LEU A 102 -11.64 -5.44 14.17
CA LEU A 102 -12.06 -6.67 13.50
C LEU A 102 -10.85 -7.51 13.08
N ALA A 103 -11.05 -8.82 12.98
CA ALA A 103 -10.00 -9.71 12.50
C ALA A 103 -9.73 -9.47 11.00
N GLU A 104 -8.45 -9.30 10.65
CA GLU A 104 -8.01 -9.14 9.27
C GLU A 104 -8.19 -10.43 8.44
N THR A 105 -8.24 -11.57 9.11
CA THR A 105 -8.33 -12.90 8.50
C THR A 105 -9.75 -13.32 8.11
N ASP A 106 -10.77 -12.55 8.47
CA ASP A 106 -12.15 -12.82 8.04
C ASP A 106 -12.25 -12.76 6.50
N ALA A 107 -13.00 -13.67 5.89
CA ALA A 107 -13.11 -13.77 4.43
C ALA A 107 -13.78 -12.54 3.77
N ASN A 108 -14.63 -11.82 4.50
CA ASN A 108 -15.40 -10.67 4.02
C ASN A 108 -14.80 -9.31 4.43
N THR A 109 -13.48 -9.22 4.53
CA THR A 109 -12.79 -7.96 4.89
C THR A 109 -12.68 -6.99 3.73
N SER A 110 -12.49 -7.50 2.51
CA SER A 110 -12.26 -6.71 1.28
C SER A 110 -13.50 -5.93 0.86
N LEU A 111 -13.29 -4.70 0.43
CA LEU A 111 -14.33 -3.82 -0.12
C LEU A 111 -14.30 -3.76 -1.66
N GLN A 112 -13.44 -4.52 -2.29
CA GLN A 112 -13.32 -4.55 -3.74
C GLN A 112 -14.30 -5.50 -4.40
N GLU A 113 -14.79 -5.10 -5.56
CA GLU A 113 -15.75 -5.83 -6.38
C GLU A 113 -15.36 -5.75 -7.85
N ASP A 114 -15.42 -6.86 -8.57
CA ASP A 114 -15.27 -6.88 -10.02
C ASP A 114 -16.54 -6.30 -10.67
N VAL A 115 -16.38 -5.27 -11.49
CA VAL A 115 -17.46 -4.63 -12.24
C VAL A 115 -17.24 -4.83 -13.73
N TYR A 116 -18.29 -5.15 -14.44
CA TYR A 116 -18.24 -5.43 -15.87
C TYR A 116 -19.13 -4.44 -16.64
N GLU A 117 -18.60 -3.90 -17.74
CA GLU A 117 -19.40 -3.16 -18.70
C GLU A 117 -20.00 -4.17 -19.71
N GLY A 118 -21.31 -4.37 -19.65
CA GLY A 118 -22.01 -5.37 -20.45
C GLY A 118 -21.93 -6.79 -19.88
N ASN A 119 -21.98 -7.81 -20.75
CA ASN A 119 -21.86 -9.20 -20.34
C ASN A 119 -20.44 -9.51 -19.86
N PRO A 120 -20.24 -10.15 -18.69
CA PRO A 120 -18.91 -10.55 -18.19
C PRO A 120 -18.08 -11.38 -19.18
N GLU A 121 -18.72 -12.20 -20.02
CA GLU A 121 -18.01 -12.96 -21.06
C GLU A 121 -17.41 -12.05 -22.16
N ASP A 122 -18.10 -10.97 -22.52
CA ASP A 122 -17.63 -9.99 -23.51
C ASP A 122 -16.56 -9.04 -22.96
N ALA A 123 -16.46 -8.98 -21.62
CA ALA A 123 -15.45 -8.18 -20.92
C ALA A 123 -14.10 -8.90 -20.77
N LYS A 124 -14.01 -10.17 -21.14
CA LYS A 124 -12.73 -10.87 -21.23
C LYS A 124 -11.87 -10.15 -22.26
N PRO A 125 -10.60 -9.80 -21.94
CA PRO A 125 -9.72 -9.18 -22.91
C PRO A 125 -9.61 -10.11 -24.13
N GLN A 126 -9.67 -9.52 -25.32
CA GLN A 126 -9.39 -10.29 -26.53
C GLN A 126 -7.97 -10.85 -26.44
N MET A 127 -7.82 -12.13 -26.70
CA MET A 127 -6.51 -12.78 -26.64
C MET A 127 -5.84 -12.69 -28.00
N GLN A 128 -4.64 -12.15 -28.03
CA GLN A 128 -3.77 -12.15 -29.20
C GLN A 128 -2.48 -12.88 -28.85
N GLY A 129 -2.21 -13.98 -29.54
CA GLY A 129 -1.03 -14.79 -29.25
C GLY A 129 -1.01 -15.37 -27.83
N GLY A 130 -2.18 -15.67 -27.22
CA GLY A 130 -2.29 -16.22 -25.86
C GLY A 130 -2.18 -15.18 -24.75
N LYS A 131 -2.11 -13.88 -25.07
CA LYS A 131 -2.03 -12.77 -24.08
C LYS A 131 -3.23 -11.84 -24.19
N PRO A 132 -3.68 -11.20 -23.10
CA PRO A 132 -4.67 -10.14 -23.15
C PRO A 132 -4.22 -9.02 -24.08
N ASN A 133 -5.06 -8.62 -25.01
CA ASN A 133 -4.79 -7.49 -25.89
C ASN A 133 -5.26 -6.18 -25.22
N TRP A 134 -4.38 -5.57 -24.44
CA TRP A 134 -4.59 -4.23 -23.89
C TRP A 134 -4.17 -3.19 -24.92
N VAL A 135 -4.99 -2.15 -25.13
CA VAL A 135 -4.68 -1.07 -26.08
C VAL A 135 -4.67 0.26 -25.36
N ALA A 136 -3.57 0.99 -25.45
CA ALA A 136 -3.43 2.32 -24.84
C ALA A 136 -4.49 3.28 -25.41
N GLY A 137 -5.15 4.02 -24.50
CA GLY A 137 -6.24 4.93 -24.84
C GLY A 137 -7.63 4.28 -24.85
N GLN A 138 -7.73 2.98 -24.56
CA GLN A 138 -9.02 2.29 -24.44
C GLN A 138 -9.46 2.17 -22.97
N LYS A 139 -10.78 2.27 -22.73
CA LYS A 139 -11.38 1.98 -21.43
C LYS A 139 -11.41 0.47 -21.18
N MET A 140 -11.32 0.10 -19.92
CA MET A 140 -11.45 -1.30 -19.49
C MET A 140 -12.92 -1.69 -19.41
N LYS A 141 -13.29 -2.84 -19.98
CA LYS A 141 -14.63 -3.43 -19.82
C LYS A 141 -14.81 -4.15 -18.48
N LYS A 142 -13.72 -4.64 -17.90
CA LYS A 142 -13.67 -5.17 -16.54
C LYS A 142 -12.81 -4.25 -15.68
N THR A 143 -13.35 -3.76 -14.59
CA THR A 143 -12.64 -2.91 -13.63
C THR A 143 -12.85 -3.42 -12.22
N ILE A 144 -12.05 -2.92 -11.29
CA ILE A 144 -12.28 -3.12 -9.86
C ILE A 144 -12.93 -1.85 -9.31
N ARG A 145 -14.08 -2.01 -8.67
CA ARG A 145 -14.74 -0.97 -7.88
C ARG A 145 -14.50 -1.23 -6.40
N PHE A 146 -14.36 -0.17 -5.63
CA PHE A 146 -14.29 -0.23 -4.17
C PHE A 146 -15.57 0.34 -3.58
N ASN A 147 -16.29 -0.50 -2.81
CA ASN A 147 -17.54 -0.13 -2.17
C ASN A 147 -17.27 0.64 -0.88
N GLU A 148 -18.25 1.43 -0.43
CA GLU A 148 -18.21 2.04 0.89
C GLU A 148 -18.38 0.98 1.98
N ALA A 149 -17.67 1.16 3.09
CA ALA A 149 -17.74 0.25 4.21
C ALA A 149 -19.01 0.47 5.01
N THR A 150 -19.75 -0.61 5.26
CA THR A 150 -20.91 -0.61 6.15
C THR A 150 -20.81 -1.77 7.13
N ALA A 151 -21.30 -1.57 8.36
CA ALA A 151 -21.36 -2.61 9.36
C ALA A 151 -22.59 -2.41 10.28
N SER A 152 -23.15 -3.53 10.74
CA SER A 152 -24.12 -3.55 11.83
C SER A 152 -23.39 -4.03 13.09
N ILE A 153 -23.43 -3.22 14.15
CA ILE A 153 -22.74 -3.47 15.41
C ILE A 153 -23.75 -3.53 16.56
N SER A 154 -23.63 -4.54 17.39
CA SER A 154 -24.25 -4.57 18.72
C SER A 154 -23.21 -4.09 19.74
N ALA A 155 -23.54 -3.05 20.47
CA ALA A 155 -22.68 -2.43 21.47
C ALA A 155 -23.48 -2.21 22.76
N ASN A 156 -23.12 -2.89 23.83
CA ASN A 156 -23.78 -2.79 25.14
C ASN A 156 -25.30 -2.95 25.06
N GLY A 157 -25.80 -3.91 24.25
CA GLY A 157 -27.21 -4.21 24.08
C GLY A 157 -27.97 -3.28 23.11
N SER A 158 -27.32 -2.29 22.53
CA SER A 158 -27.88 -1.43 21.47
C SER A 158 -27.32 -1.87 20.11
N THR A 159 -28.16 -1.91 19.07
CA THR A 159 -27.73 -2.21 17.71
C THR A 159 -27.70 -0.93 16.88
N LEU A 160 -26.58 -0.67 16.22
CA LEU A 160 -26.36 0.46 15.33
C LEU A 160 -25.88 -0.03 13.97
N THR A 161 -26.25 0.70 12.92
CA THR A 161 -25.59 0.60 11.60
C THR A 161 -24.66 1.78 11.44
N THR A 162 -23.48 1.56 10.86
CA THR A 162 -22.54 2.66 10.59
C THR A 162 -23.19 3.68 9.66
N SER A 163 -23.10 4.96 10.03
CA SER A 163 -23.69 6.09 9.29
C SER A 163 -22.65 6.87 8.49
N SER A 164 -21.38 6.55 8.68
CA SER A 164 -20.24 7.18 8.00
C SER A 164 -19.05 6.22 7.92
N THR A 165 -18.10 6.56 7.05
CA THR A 165 -16.85 5.82 6.91
C THR A 165 -15.68 6.76 7.13
N HIS A 166 -14.66 6.32 7.87
CA HIS A 166 -13.37 6.96 8.01
C HIS A 166 -12.29 6.08 7.36
N ASN A 167 -11.73 6.55 6.25
CA ASN A 167 -10.70 5.81 5.51
C ASN A 167 -9.32 6.28 5.97
N LEU A 168 -8.65 5.48 6.80
CA LEU A 168 -7.33 5.82 7.35
C LEU A 168 -6.34 6.19 6.24
N ILE A 169 -5.64 7.30 6.41
CA ILE A 169 -4.69 7.88 5.45
C ILE A 169 -5.38 8.34 4.16
N ALA A 170 -6.25 7.50 3.53
CA ALA A 170 -6.85 7.83 2.24
C ALA A 170 -7.70 9.12 2.29
N ASP A 171 -8.36 9.43 3.41
CA ASP A 171 -9.14 10.66 3.55
C ASP A 171 -8.27 11.92 3.72
N SER A 172 -6.96 11.78 3.92
CA SER A 172 -6.01 12.91 3.91
C SER A 172 -5.62 13.38 2.50
N PHE A 173 -5.98 12.62 1.47
CA PHE A 173 -5.78 13.01 0.08
C PHE A 173 -6.92 13.90 -0.41
N ARG A 174 -6.58 15.05 -1.00
CA ARG A 174 -7.53 15.91 -1.70
C ARG A 174 -7.75 15.37 -3.11
N GLN A 175 -9.00 15.28 -3.54
CA GLN A 175 -9.37 14.93 -4.91
C GLN A 175 -9.50 16.20 -5.74
N ALA A 176 -8.97 16.15 -6.97
CA ALA A 176 -9.07 17.24 -7.93
C ALA A 176 -8.99 16.73 -9.37
N GLU A 177 -9.22 17.63 -10.31
CA GLU A 177 -9.13 17.39 -11.75
C GLU A 177 -8.19 18.38 -12.40
N PHE A 178 -7.50 17.93 -13.43
CA PHE A 178 -6.62 18.75 -14.26
C PHE A 178 -7.03 18.62 -15.73
N SER A 179 -7.59 19.66 -16.30
CA SER A 179 -7.88 19.76 -17.74
C SER A 179 -6.65 20.30 -18.45
N ASP A 180 -6.07 19.48 -19.31
CA ASP A 180 -4.86 19.80 -20.07
C ASP A 180 -5.23 20.19 -21.50
N SER A 181 -5.15 21.49 -21.81
CA SER A 181 -5.46 22.01 -23.15
C SER A 181 -4.53 21.52 -24.25
N LYS A 182 -3.32 21.04 -23.89
CA LYS A 182 -2.33 20.53 -24.87
C LYS A 182 -2.66 19.13 -25.34
N THR A 183 -3.18 18.29 -24.45
CA THR A 183 -3.52 16.89 -24.75
C THR A 183 -5.01 16.71 -25.02
N GLY A 184 -5.86 17.64 -24.57
CA GLY A 184 -7.31 17.54 -24.59
C GLY A 184 -7.87 16.56 -23.56
N LYS A 185 -7.07 16.11 -22.58
CA LYS A 185 -7.48 15.18 -21.52
C LYS A 185 -7.79 15.94 -20.23
N THR A 186 -8.76 15.41 -19.46
CA THR A 186 -9.00 15.79 -18.07
C THR A 186 -8.62 14.64 -17.18
N LEU A 187 -7.64 14.86 -16.30
CA LEU A 187 -7.07 13.86 -15.40
C LEU A 187 -7.58 14.06 -13.99
N LYS A 188 -8.30 13.09 -13.45
CA LYS A 188 -8.65 13.01 -12.04
C LYS A 188 -7.42 12.57 -11.24
N TYR A 189 -7.22 13.13 -10.05
CA TYR A 189 -6.09 12.77 -9.22
C TYR A 189 -6.36 12.97 -7.74
N ASN A 190 -5.61 12.24 -6.92
CA ASN A 190 -5.54 12.39 -5.49
C ASN A 190 -4.20 13.03 -5.13
N PHE A 191 -4.23 14.03 -4.25
CA PHE A 191 -3.05 14.78 -3.89
C PHE A 191 -2.95 14.95 -2.37
N PHE A 192 -1.88 14.38 -1.80
CA PHE A 192 -1.54 14.57 -0.41
C PHE A 192 -0.57 15.74 -0.27
N ILE A 193 -0.89 16.66 0.65
CA ILE A 193 -0.08 17.83 0.98
C ILE A 193 0.41 17.64 2.41
N PRO A 194 1.74 17.56 2.65
CA PRO A 194 2.28 17.43 4.00
C PRO A 194 1.97 18.66 4.86
N GLU A 195 1.84 18.47 6.17
CA GLU A 195 1.48 19.55 7.11
C GLU A 195 2.50 20.70 7.12
N ASN A 196 3.79 20.39 7.10
CA ASN A 196 4.85 21.39 7.14
C ASN A 196 5.48 21.60 5.77
N THR A 197 5.06 22.66 5.07
CA THR A 197 5.54 23.05 3.75
C THR A 197 6.41 24.31 3.76
N GLN A 198 7.08 24.64 4.86
CA GLN A 198 7.95 25.83 4.92
C GLN A 198 9.16 25.72 3.97
N LYS A 199 9.70 24.51 3.80
CA LYS A 199 10.77 24.20 2.84
C LYS A 199 10.21 23.48 1.62
N ALA A 200 10.93 23.54 0.50
CA ALA A 200 10.59 22.76 -0.67
C ALA A 200 10.82 21.26 -0.40
N LEU A 201 9.77 20.45 -0.58
CA LEU A 201 9.74 19.03 -0.28
C LEU A 201 9.68 18.18 -1.56
N PRO A 202 10.09 16.90 -1.51
CA PRO A 202 9.93 15.98 -2.62
C PRO A 202 8.47 15.77 -3.04
N LEU A 203 8.28 15.29 -4.28
CA LEU A 203 7.02 14.74 -4.77
C LEU A 203 7.23 13.28 -5.15
N VAL A 204 6.38 12.40 -4.66
CA VAL A 204 6.24 11.02 -5.13
C VAL A 204 5.02 10.92 -6.04
N LEU A 205 5.24 10.53 -7.29
CA LEU A 205 4.19 10.13 -8.23
C LEU A 205 4.00 8.62 -8.12
N PHE A 206 2.79 8.19 -7.76
CA PHE A 206 2.38 6.79 -7.83
C PHE A 206 1.39 6.58 -8.97
N MET A 207 1.62 5.54 -9.79
CA MET A 207 0.74 5.14 -10.88
C MET A 207 0.19 3.74 -10.64
N HIS A 208 -1.13 3.60 -10.74
CA HIS A 208 -1.87 2.38 -10.44
C HIS A 208 -1.72 1.30 -11.52
N ASP A 209 -2.02 0.04 -11.17
CA ASP A 209 -2.10 -1.05 -12.14
C ASP A 209 -3.33 -0.93 -13.06
N ALA A 210 -3.33 -1.72 -14.14
CA ALA A 210 -4.42 -1.68 -15.11
C ALA A 210 -5.77 -2.14 -14.52
N GLY A 211 -5.78 -3.01 -13.50
CA GLY A 211 -7.00 -3.58 -12.93
C GLY A 211 -7.94 -2.56 -12.29
N VAL A 212 -7.41 -1.42 -11.83
CA VAL A 212 -8.22 -0.35 -11.21
C VAL A 212 -8.45 0.84 -12.14
N THR A 213 -8.13 0.70 -13.43
CA THR A 213 -8.46 1.69 -14.48
C THR A 213 -9.97 1.93 -14.50
N SER A 214 -10.43 3.11 -14.05
CA SER A 214 -11.85 3.42 -13.86
C SER A 214 -12.09 4.91 -13.61
N GLU A 215 -13.36 5.30 -13.54
CA GLU A 215 -13.78 6.66 -13.17
C GLU A 215 -13.75 6.93 -11.65
N GLN A 216 -13.55 5.92 -10.81
CA GLN A 216 -13.53 6.05 -9.35
C GLN A 216 -12.21 6.66 -8.87
N THR A 217 -12.17 7.97 -8.62
CA THR A 217 -10.94 8.73 -8.31
C THR A 217 -10.11 8.11 -7.17
N LYS A 218 -10.73 7.55 -6.13
CA LYS A 218 -10.03 6.92 -5.02
C LYS A 218 -9.51 5.51 -5.31
N ALA A 219 -9.84 4.89 -6.46
CA ALA A 219 -9.42 3.50 -6.74
C ALA A 219 -7.88 3.34 -6.71
N THR A 220 -7.14 4.33 -7.21
CA THR A 220 -5.67 4.36 -7.12
C THR A 220 -5.13 4.33 -5.68
N LEU A 221 -5.90 4.84 -4.68
CA LEU A 221 -5.51 4.80 -3.26
C LEU A 221 -5.84 3.44 -2.62
N TYR A 222 -6.90 2.79 -3.08
CA TYR A 222 -7.50 1.63 -2.41
C TYR A 222 -6.93 0.28 -2.85
N GLN A 223 -6.18 0.24 -3.93
CA GLN A 223 -5.66 -1.01 -4.48
C GLN A 223 -4.50 -1.64 -3.70
N GLY A 224 -3.86 -0.89 -2.80
CA GLY A 224 -2.70 -1.34 -2.04
C GLY A 224 -1.82 -0.19 -1.55
N LEU A 225 -0.66 -0.52 -1.02
CA LEU A 225 0.22 0.43 -0.33
C LEU A 225 0.88 1.47 -1.25
N GLY A 226 0.88 1.28 -2.56
CA GLY A 226 1.71 2.03 -3.50
C GLY A 226 1.56 3.56 -3.44
N ALA A 227 0.34 4.07 -3.20
CA ALA A 227 0.10 5.50 -2.94
C ALA A 227 0.14 5.82 -1.44
N ILE A 228 -0.50 4.98 -0.62
CA ILE A 228 -0.82 5.23 0.78
C ILE A 228 0.43 5.31 1.66
N ILE A 229 1.42 4.45 1.42
CA ILE A 229 2.60 4.34 2.28
C ILE A 229 3.38 5.66 2.39
N TRP A 230 3.40 6.46 1.34
CA TRP A 230 4.12 7.73 1.32
C TRP A 230 3.43 8.82 2.16
N ALA A 231 2.12 8.70 2.36
CA ALA A 231 1.30 9.59 3.19
C ALA A 231 1.09 9.05 4.62
N ASP A 232 1.63 7.88 4.95
CA ASP A 232 1.59 7.32 6.29
C ASP A 232 2.28 8.27 7.28
N PRO A 233 1.68 8.58 8.45
CA PRO A 233 2.25 9.51 9.43
C PRO A 233 3.67 9.16 9.87
N ALA A 234 4.00 7.87 10.04
CA ALA A 234 5.34 7.44 10.42
C ALA A 234 6.35 7.63 9.27
N GLU A 235 5.91 7.46 8.03
CA GLU A 235 6.74 7.74 6.84
C GLU A 235 6.94 9.25 6.67
N GLN A 236 5.88 10.06 6.82
CA GLN A 236 5.94 11.51 6.73
C GLN A 236 6.83 12.14 7.82
N ALA A 237 6.84 11.57 9.02
CA ALA A 237 7.74 12.02 10.09
C ALA A 237 9.23 11.84 9.73
N LYS A 238 9.57 10.81 8.96
CA LYS A 238 10.95 10.51 8.52
C LYS A 238 11.29 11.22 7.20
N ARG A 239 10.37 11.21 6.25
CA ARG A 239 10.56 11.64 4.84
C ARG A 239 9.36 12.43 4.34
N PRO A 240 9.14 13.65 4.85
CA PRO A 240 7.99 14.47 4.45
C PRO A 240 8.03 14.73 2.93
N CYS A 241 6.89 14.49 2.27
CA CYS A 241 6.75 14.65 0.83
C CYS A 241 5.30 14.92 0.41
N TYR A 242 5.13 15.50 -0.76
CA TYR A 242 3.86 15.48 -1.47
C TYR A 242 3.67 14.11 -2.13
N VAL A 243 2.41 13.65 -2.24
CA VAL A 243 2.09 12.42 -2.96
C VAL A 243 1.04 12.73 -4.02
N LEU A 244 1.34 12.40 -5.26
CA LEU A 244 0.43 12.52 -6.39
C LEU A 244 0.04 11.11 -6.85
N ALA A 245 -1.25 10.81 -6.80
CA ALA A 245 -1.81 9.53 -7.24
C ALA A 245 -2.93 9.80 -8.26
N PRO A 246 -2.60 9.90 -9.58
CA PRO A 246 -3.58 10.02 -10.63
C PRO A 246 -4.49 8.80 -10.70
N GLN A 247 -5.72 9.02 -11.14
CA GLN A 247 -6.66 7.97 -11.52
C GLN A 247 -6.91 8.04 -13.01
N TYR A 248 -6.56 6.99 -13.71
CA TYR A 248 -6.77 6.91 -15.14
C TYR A 248 -8.05 6.13 -15.46
N ASP A 249 -8.83 6.64 -16.39
CA ASP A 249 -10.07 6.00 -16.86
C ASP A 249 -9.87 5.19 -18.15
N GLU A 250 -8.63 5.17 -18.66
CA GLU A 250 -8.21 4.37 -19.81
C GLU A 250 -6.83 3.76 -19.59
N ILE A 251 -6.49 2.74 -20.37
CA ILE A 251 -5.16 2.09 -20.35
C ILE A 251 -4.10 3.10 -20.79
N ILE A 252 -3.08 3.33 -19.95
CA ILE A 252 -2.02 4.31 -20.23
C ILE A 252 -0.91 3.72 -21.10
N ALA A 253 -0.53 2.47 -20.84
CA ALA A 253 0.55 1.78 -21.55
C ALA A 253 0.11 0.37 -21.90
N ASP A 254 0.46 -0.11 -23.08
CA ASP A 254 0.07 -1.42 -23.60
C ASP A 254 1.27 -2.32 -23.94
N ASP A 255 0.96 -3.55 -24.36
CA ASP A 255 1.95 -4.58 -24.67
C ASP A 255 2.68 -4.37 -26.01
N ASP A 256 2.22 -3.43 -26.84
CA ASP A 256 2.91 -2.95 -28.04
C ASP A 256 3.78 -1.71 -27.74
N TRP A 257 3.97 -1.40 -26.45
CA TRP A 257 4.83 -0.30 -25.97
C TRP A 257 4.32 1.10 -26.37
N ARG A 258 3.02 1.22 -26.67
CA ARG A 258 2.35 2.49 -26.95
C ARG A 258 1.86 3.09 -25.62
N THR A 259 1.67 4.41 -25.64
CA THR A 259 1.14 5.15 -24.48
C THR A 259 -0.01 6.05 -24.89
N SER A 260 -0.96 6.24 -23.99
CA SER A 260 -2.01 7.24 -24.16
C SER A 260 -1.52 8.66 -23.84
N LYS A 261 -2.31 9.67 -24.24
CA LYS A 261 -2.04 11.07 -23.95
C LYS A 261 -2.03 11.41 -22.44
N TYR A 262 -2.55 10.55 -21.59
CA TYR A 262 -2.47 10.75 -20.14
C TYR A 262 -1.03 10.70 -19.60
N LEU A 263 -0.10 10.10 -20.33
CA LEU A 263 1.31 10.16 -19.96
C LEU A 263 1.81 11.60 -19.96
N GLU A 264 1.56 12.36 -21.04
CA GLU A 264 1.93 13.78 -21.16
C GLU A 264 1.11 14.64 -20.20
N THR A 265 -0.19 14.38 -20.07
CA THR A 265 -1.07 15.08 -19.13
C THR A 265 -0.55 14.97 -17.70
N THR A 266 -0.04 13.79 -17.31
CA THR A 266 0.55 13.59 -15.98
C THR A 266 1.82 14.42 -15.78
N ILE A 267 2.70 14.50 -16.78
CA ILE A 267 3.89 15.36 -16.74
C ILE A 267 3.50 16.83 -16.63
N HIS A 268 2.49 17.28 -17.40
CA HIS A 268 1.99 18.68 -17.33
C HIS A 268 1.36 18.98 -15.97
N LEU A 269 0.64 18.02 -15.38
CA LEU A 269 0.11 18.17 -14.02
C LEU A 269 1.22 18.35 -12.99
N ILE A 270 2.27 17.52 -13.04
CA ILE A 270 3.42 17.66 -12.13
C ILE A 270 4.06 19.05 -12.27
N GLN A 271 4.27 19.50 -13.51
CA GLN A 271 4.81 20.85 -13.77
C GLN A 271 3.91 21.97 -13.23
N LYS A 272 2.59 21.82 -13.29
CA LYS A 272 1.61 22.72 -12.67
C LYS A 272 1.78 22.71 -11.15
N LEU A 273 1.78 21.54 -10.52
CA LEU A 273 1.89 21.41 -9.06
C LEU A 273 3.21 21.97 -8.52
N ILE A 274 4.34 21.83 -9.25
CA ILE A 274 5.61 22.45 -8.89
C ILE A 274 5.51 23.99 -8.83
N ARG A 275 4.72 24.61 -9.71
CA ARG A 275 4.50 26.08 -9.70
C ARG A 275 3.57 26.54 -8.58
N GLU A 276 2.64 25.70 -8.16
CA GLU A 276 1.59 26.04 -7.19
C GLU A 276 1.95 25.67 -5.75
N HIS A 277 2.87 24.73 -5.57
CA HIS A 277 3.28 24.22 -4.26
C HIS A 277 4.81 24.28 -4.09
N LYS A 278 5.27 24.24 -2.84
CA LYS A 278 6.70 24.18 -2.53
C LYS A 278 7.29 22.77 -2.78
N ILE A 279 7.20 22.31 -4.02
CA ILE A 279 7.79 21.05 -4.46
C ILE A 279 9.21 21.30 -4.95
N ASP A 280 10.19 20.49 -4.50
CA ASP A 280 11.58 20.53 -5.00
C ASP A 280 11.67 19.87 -6.39
N PRO A 281 11.88 20.61 -7.48
CA PRO A 281 11.93 20.03 -8.82
C PRO A 281 13.13 19.08 -9.03
N LYS A 282 14.10 19.09 -8.11
CA LYS A 282 15.23 18.17 -8.11
C LYS A 282 14.95 16.86 -7.38
N ARG A 283 13.79 16.73 -6.71
CA ARG A 283 13.39 15.54 -5.94
C ARG A 283 11.97 15.10 -6.32
N ILE A 284 11.76 14.84 -7.60
CA ILE A 284 10.55 14.22 -8.13
C ILE A 284 10.82 12.74 -8.33
N TYR A 285 10.05 11.89 -7.71
CA TYR A 285 10.20 10.44 -7.77
C TYR A 285 9.00 9.82 -8.46
N ALA A 286 9.24 8.75 -9.23
CA ALA A 286 8.18 7.97 -9.85
C ALA A 286 8.16 6.56 -9.31
N THR A 287 6.97 6.04 -9.04
CA THR A 287 6.74 4.64 -8.74
C THR A 287 5.41 4.17 -9.33
N GLY A 288 5.29 2.90 -9.53
CA GLY A 288 4.07 2.27 -10.03
C GLY A 288 4.22 0.77 -10.09
N GLN A 289 3.10 0.10 -10.14
CA GLN A 289 3.01 -1.36 -10.22
C GLN A 289 2.32 -1.79 -11.51
N SER A 290 2.72 -2.93 -12.09
CA SER A 290 2.10 -3.49 -13.29
C SER A 290 1.96 -2.45 -14.43
N GLY A 291 0.77 -2.11 -14.87
CA GLY A 291 0.51 -1.05 -15.86
C GLY A 291 1.08 0.31 -15.46
N GLY A 292 1.03 0.65 -14.17
CA GLY A 292 1.67 1.86 -13.64
C GLY A 292 3.19 1.83 -13.70
N CYS A 293 3.81 0.67 -13.53
CA CYS A 293 5.23 0.47 -13.76
C CYS A 293 5.58 0.63 -15.26
N MET A 294 4.76 0.10 -16.15
CA MET A 294 4.91 0.30 -17.61
C MET A 294 4.85 1.78 -17.96
N THR A 295 3.88 2.51 -17.39
CA THR A 295 3.74 3.96 -17.57
C THR A 295 4.97 4.72 -17.05
N ALA A 296 5.47 4.37 -15.85
CA ALA A 296 6.67 4.97 -15.28
C ALA A 296 7.91 4.69 -16.13
N THR A 297 8.03 3.48 -16.69
CA THR A 297 9.11 3.10 -17.60
C THR A 297 9.04 3.95 -18.87
N ALA A 298 7.87 4.08 -19.49
CA ALA A 298 7.67 4.93 -20.66
C ALA A 298 7.99 6.41 -20.38
N MET A 299 7.61 6.93 -19.19
CA MET A 299 7.99 8.28 -18.77
C MET A 299 9.51 8.46 -18.64
N ASN A 300 10.20 7.48 -18.04
CA ASN A 300 11.66 7.51 -17.91
C ASN A 300 12.38 7.46 -19.28
N ILE A 301 11.82 6.77 -20.27
CA ILE A 301 12.32 6.72 -21.63
C ILE A 301 12.09 8.07 -22.34
N LYS A 302 10.88 8.60 -22.27
CA LYS A 302 10.49 9.83 -22.98
C LYS A 302 11.05 11.09 -22.33
N TYR A 303 11.25 11.10 -21.01
CA TYR A 303 11.74 12.21 -20.22
C TYR A 303 12.90 11.78 -19.30
N PRO A 304 14.06 11.39 -19.84
CA PRO A 304 15.12 10.67 -19.11
C PRO A 304 15.74 11.43 -17.94
N ASN A 305 15.55 12.73 -17.83
CA ASN A 305 16.06 13.54 -16.71
C ASN A 305 14.93 14.18 -15.86
N PHE A 306 13.71 13.73 -16.02
CA PHE A 306 12.58 14.33 -15.32
C PHE A 306 12.54 13.89 -13.84
N PHE A 307 12.70 12.60 -13.57
CA PHE A 307 12.70 12.05 -12.22
C PHE A 307 14.12 12.00 -11.63
N ALA A 308 14.22 12.25 -10.31
CA ALA A 308 15.46 12.05 -9.56
C ALA A 308 15.80 10.57 -9.41
N ALA A 309 14.77 9.75 -9.20
CA ALA A 309 14.84 8.30 -9.21
C ALA A 309 13.46 7.69 -9.42
N SER A 310 13.43 6.39 -9.74
CA SER A 310 12.19 5.62 -9.90
C SER A 310 12.27 4.27 -9.18
N TYR A 311 11.17 3.86 -8.55
CA TYR A 311 10.98 2.52 -7.99
C TYR A 311 9.90 1.79 -8.79
N LEU A 312 10.29 0.80 -9.58
CA LEU A 312 9.49 0.16 -10.60
C LEU A 312 9.15 -1.28 -10.20
N VAL A 313 7.85 -1.54 -9.96
CA VAL A 313 7.39 -2.79 -9.35
C VAL A 313 6.57 -3.61 -10.33
N ALA A 314 6.97 -4.86 -10.56
CA ALA A 314 6.19 -5.89 -11.28
C ALA A 314 5.64 -5.40 -12.63
N GLY A 315 6.46 -4.78 -13.47
CA GLY A 315 6.06 -4.32 -14.79
C GLY A 315 6.88 -4.98 -15.90
N LYS A 316 6.61 -4.56 -17.12
CA LYS A 316 7.35 -5.02 -18.29
C LYS A 316 7.53 -3.88 -19.29
N TRP A 317 8.53 -3.99 -20.14
CA TRP A 317 8.76 -3.10 -21.28
C TRP A 317 9.71 -3.75 -22.29
N SER A 318 9.78 -3.20 -23.51
CA SER A 318 10.75 -3.68 -24.49
C SER A 318 12.18 -3.26 -24.12
N ALA A 319 13.07 -4.23 -23.96
CA ALA A 319 14.49 -4.00 -23.71
C ALA A 319 15.15 -3.18 -24.85
N ASN A 320 14.63 -3.24 -26.07
CA ASN A 320 15.16 -2.47 -27.20
C ASN A 320 14.89 -0.97 -27.08
N LEU A 321 13.94 -0.55 -26.25
CA LEU A 321 13.52 0.84 -26.10
C LEU A 321 14.10 1.55 -24.86
N VAL A 322 14.80 0.84 -23.96
CA VAL A 322 15.22 1.40 -22.66
C VAL A 322 16.53 2.19 -22.70
N ALA A 323 17.21 2.27 -23.84
CA ALA A 323 18.47 2.99 -23.98
C ALA A 323 18.47 4.43 -23.39
N PRO A 324 17.41 5.25 -23.55
CA PRO A 324 17.37 6.59 -22.95
C PRO A 324 17.43 6.58 -21.42
N MET A 325 17.08 5.47 -20.76
CA MET A 325 17.12 5.34 -19.30
C MET A 325 18.53 5.14 -18.74
N ALA A 326 19.55 4.95 -19.57
CA ALA A 326 20.90 4.58 -19.13
C ALA A 326 21.54 5.56 -18.10
N LYS A 327 21.04 6.81 -18.00
CA LYS A 327 21.50 7.81 -17.01
C LYS A 327 20.58 7.94 -15.80
N ASN A 328 19.43 7.25 -15.78
CA ASN A 328 18.48 7.34 -14.70
C ASN A 328 18.97 6.53 -13.48
N LYS A 329 18.36 6.79 -12.34
CA LYS A 329 18.50 5.98 -11.12
C LYS A 329 17.20 5.20 -10.94
N VAL A 330 17.31 3.89 -11.01
CA VAL A 330 16.13 3.02 -10.98
C VAL A 330 16.37 1.84 -10.05
N TRP A 331 15.36 1.51 -9.27
CA TRP A 331 15.26 0.25 -8.55
C TRP A 331 14.11 -0.55 -9.12
N TRP A 332 14.39 -1.72 -9.69
CA TRP A 332 13.37 -2.67 -10.13
C TRP A 332 13.09 -3.72 -9.06
N MET A 333 11.83 -4.11 -8.92
CA MET A 333 11.39 -5.21 -8.05
C MET A 333 10.43 -6.12 -8.81
N ALA A 334 10.73 -7.42 -8.86
CA ALA A 334 9.87 -8.46 -9.40
C ALA A 334 9.85 -9.69 -8.47
N SER A 335 9.09 -10.71 -8.79
CA SER A 335 9.18 -12.05 -8.21
C SER A 335 9.52 -13.06 -9.30
N GLU A 336 10.22 -14.13 -8.98
CA GLU A 336 10.42 -15.27 -9.88
C GLU A 336 9.09 -15.92 -10.29
N ASP A 337 8.04 -15.74 -9.47
CA ASP A 337 6.69 -16.21 -9.78
C ASP A 337 5.93 -15.30 -10.74
N ASP A 338 6.47 -14.13 -11.11
CA ASP A 338 5.89 -13.23 -12.09
C ASP A 338 6.42 -13.53 -13.50
N LEU A 339 5.70 -14.38 -14.21
CA LEU A 339 6.08 -14.85 -15.56
C LEU A 339 6.13 -13.73 -16.62
N GLY A 340 5.67 -12.52 -16.30
CA GLY A 340 5.71 -11.34 -17.16
C GLY A 340 6.84 -10.38 -16.80
N ALA A 341 6.87 -9.92 -15.55
CA ALA A 341 7.83 -8.93 -15.10
C ALA A 341 9.25 -9.47 -14.91
N PHE A 342 9.41 -10.67 -14.36
CA PHE A 342 10.72 -11.26 -14.10
C PHE A 342 11.57 -11.40 -15.38
N PRO A 343 11.13 -12.08 -16.45
CA PRO A 343 11.92 -12.17 -17.68
C PRO A 343 12.09 -10.81 -18.37
N SER A 344 11.10 -9.91 -18.25
CA SER A 344 11.21 -8.58 -18.84
C SER A 344 12.28 -7.72 -18.15
N PHE A 345 12.33 -7.72 -16.82
CA PHE A 345 13.34 -6.96 -16.09
C PHE A 345 14.74 -7.55 -16.26
N ASN A 346 14.87 -8.88 -16.39
CA ASN A 346 16.13 -9.51 -16.78
C ASN A 346 16.64 -8.94 -18.12
N ALA A 347 15.82 -8.97 -19.15
CA ALA A 347 16.18 -8.45 -20.48
C ALA A 347 16.49 -6.94 -20.48
N ILE A 348 15.69 -6.14 -19.73
CA ILE A 348 15.90 -4.69 -19.59
C ILE A 348 17.26 -4.41 -18.93
N THR A 349 17.53 -5.06 -17.81
CA THR A 349 18.75 -4.81 -17.04
C THR A 349 20.00 -5.31 -17.78
N GLU A 350 19.92 -6.44 -18.46
CA GLU A 350 21.00 -6.92 -19.36
C GLU A 350 21.27 -5.93 -20.49
N ARG A 351 20.21 -5.37 -21.11
CA ARG A 351 20.36 -4.37 -22.15
C ARG A 351 21.03 -3.09 -21.67
N LEU A 352 20.73 -2.63 -20.46
CA LEU A 352 21.34 -1.44 -19.87
C LEU A 352 22.80 -1.71 -19.47
N GLU A 353 23.13 -2.90 -18.97
CA GLU A 353 24.52 -3.30 -18.70
C GLU A 353 25.38 -3.32 -19.96
N GLN A 354 24.84 -3.79 -21.08
CA GLN A 354 25.50 -3.71 -22.40
C GLN A 354 25.82 -2.26 -22.83
N GLN A 355 25.14 -1.28 -22.22
CA GLN A 355 25.39 0.16 -22.42
C GLN A 355 26.31 0.76 -21.35
N GLY A 356 26.92 -0.06 -20.51
CA GLY A 356 27.86 0.35 -19.47
C GLY A 356 27.21 0.79 -18.16
N VAL A 357 25.91 0.55 -17.97
CA VAL A 357 25.24 0.84 -16.68
C VAL A 357 25.65 -0.19 -15.63
N LYS A 358 26.14 0.27 -14.48
CA LYS A 358 26.39 -0.61 -13.34
C LYS A 358 25.08 -0.91 -12.63
N ILE A 359 24.68 -2.19 -12.59
CA ILE A 359 23.45 -2.67 -11.94
C ILE A 359 23.82 -3.73 -10.89
N SER A 360 23.44 -3.52 -9.63
CA SER A 360 23.54 -4.53 -8.59
C SER A 360 22.25 -5.33 -8.49
N ARG A 361 22.39 -6.65 -8.32
CA ARG A 361 21.26 -7.59 -8.28
C ARG A 361 21.26 -8.41 -7.00
N ALA A 362 20.07 -8.71 -6.48
CA ALA A 362 19.92 -9.65 -5.39
C ALA A 362 18.59 -10.41 -5.48
N VAL A 363 18.59 -11.61 -4.90
CA VAL A 363 17.37 -12.38 -4.65
C VAL A 363 17.03 -12.24 -3.18
N TRP A 364 15.80 -11.82 -2.89
CA TRP A 364 15.30 -11.57 -1.54
C TRP A 364 14.12 -12.49 -1.24
N ASN A 365 13.93 -12.86 0.00
CA ASN A 365 12.77 -13.65 0.38
C ASN A 365 11.59 -12.72 0.76
N GLY A 366 10.43 -12.93 0.15
CA GLY A 366 9.23 -12.12 0.36
C GLY A 366 8.64 -12.19 1.78
N ALA A 367 9.04 -13.19 2.57
CA ALA A 367 8.61 -13.38 3.95
C ALA A 367 9.58 -12.78 4.99
N TRP A 368 10.65 -12.10 4.56
CA TRP A 368 11.62 -11.50 5.48
C TRP A 368 10.98 -10.43 6.39
N ASN A 369 11.53 -10.32 7.60
CA ASN A 369 11.20 -9.24 8.52
C ASN A 369 12.01 -7.96 8.18
N VAL A 370 11.75 -6.90 8.93
CA VAL A 370 12.36 -5.56 8.71
C VAL A 370 13.89 -5.60 8.81
N ASP A 371 14.44 -6.35 9.78
CA ASP A 371 15.90 -6.42 10.00
C ASP A 371 16.60 -7.20 8.88
N GLN A 372 15.97 -8.25 8.37
CA GLN A 372 16.48 -9.02 7.24
C GLN A 372 16.50 -8.19 5.95
N TYR A 373 15.44 -7.41 5.67
CA TYR A 373 15.44 -6.47 4.56
C TYR A 373 16.48 -5.36 4.72
N ARG A 374 16.71 -4.86 5.94
CA ARG A 374 17.74 -3.85 6.21
C ARG A 374 19.13 -4.41 5.91
N PHE A 375 19.46 -5.58 6.42
CA PHE A 375 20.74 -6.24 6.17
C PHE A 375 20.98 -6.47 4.66
N ALA A 376 20.00 -7.04 3.97
CA ALA A 376 20.11 -7.31 2.54
C ALA A 376 20.21 -6.03 1.69
N TYR A 377 19.56 -4.97 2.10
CA TYR A 377 19.69 -3.65 1.47
C TYR A 377 21.09 -3.07 1.66
N ASP A 378 21.62 -3.08 2.88
CA ASP A 378 22.94 -2.55 3.19
C ASP A 378 24.03 -3.28 2.41
N ASP A 379 23.94 -4.61 2.33
CA ASP A 379 24.85 -5.45 1.53
C ASP A 379 24.78 -5.08 0.03
N LEU A 380 23.58 -5.06 -0.56
CA LEU A 380 23.39 -4.74 -1.97
C LEU A 380 23.86 -3.32 -2.33
N THR A 381 23.59 -2.35 -1.48
CA THR A 381 23.92 -0.94 -1.75
C THR A 381 25.38 -0.60 -1.47
N ALA A 382 26.11 -1.43 -0.74
CA ALA A 382 27.56 -1.31 -0.55
C ALA A 382 28.34 -1.33 -1.90
N GLU A 383 27.79 -1.97 -2.93
CA GLU A 383 28.37 -1.99 -4.28
C GLU A 383 28.33 -0.63 -4.99
N ARG A 384 27.54 0.33 -4.49
CA ARG A 384 27.37 1.68 -5.05
C ARG A 384 27.07 1.64 -6.55
N ALA A 385 26.08 0.83 -6.94
CA ALA A 385 25.62 0.77 -8.31
C ALA A 385 24.79 2.02 -8.67
N GLN A 386 24.65 2.27 -9.96
CA GLN A 386 23.77 3.31 -10.47
C GLN A 386 22.30 2.89 -10.37
N MET A 387 22.04 1.61 -10.59
CA MET A 387 20.70 1.01 -10.57
C MET A 387 20.71 -0.29 -9.75
N TYR A 388 19.54 -0.70 -9.28
CA TYR A 388 19.37 -1.90 -8.50
C TYR A 388 18.23 -2.74 -9.06
N TYR A 389 18.39 -4.05 -9.00
CA TYR A 389 17.36 -5.00 -9.37
C TYR A 389 17.26 -6.10 -8.31
N THR A 390 16.15 -6.14 -7.60
CA THR A 390 15.86 -7.17 -6.61
C THR A 390 14.70 -8.04 -7.07
N VAL A 391 14.80 -9.33 -6.79
CA VAL A 391 13.82 -10.33 -7.17
C VAL A 391 13.41 -11.08 -5.93
N PHE A 392 12.12 -11.24 -5.70
CA PHE A 392 11.66 -12.17 -4.68
C PHE A 392 11.88 -13.60 -5.15
N GLU A 393 12.49 -14.38 -4.27
CA GLU A 393 12.69 -15.82 -4.44
C GLU A 393 11.37 -16.52 -4.75
N LYS A 394 11.45 -17.55 -5.57
CA LYS A 394 10.29 -18.36 -5.95
C LYS A 394 9.53 -18.84 -4.72
N ASP A 395 8.20 -18.81 -4.81
CA ASP A 395 7.25 -19.19 -3.77
C ASP A 395 7.24 -18.31 -2.50
N SER A 396 8.22 -17.41 -2.32
CA SER A 396 8.34 -16.59 -1.10
C SER A 396 7.31 -15.46 -0.96
N VAL A 397 6.61 -15.10 -2.03
CA VAL A 397 5.61 -14.02 -2.02
C VAL A 397 4.21 -14.50 -1.60
N PHE A 398 3.99 -15.80 -1.47
CA PHE A 398 2.69 -16.36 -1.14
C PHE A 398 2.51 -16.58 0.36
N ARG A 399 1.33 -16.23 0.88
CA ARG A 399 0.82 -16.72 2.17
C ARG A 399 0.28 -18.14 1.99
N GLU A 400 0.09 -18.89 3.06
CA GLU A 400 -0.47 -20.25 3.01
C GLU A 400 -1.84 -20.32 2.32
N THR A 401 -2.66 -19.26 2.48
CA THR A 401 -4.01 -19.17 1.92
C THR A 401 -4.06 -18.60 0.50
N ASP A 402 -2.94 -18.11 -0.03
CA ASP A 402 -2.91 -17.46 -1.35
C ASP A 402 -3.00 -18.50 -2.48
N SER A 403 -3.79 -18.20 -3.51
CA SER A 403 -3.75 -18.94 -4.76
C SER A 403 -2.38 -18.77 -5.43
N ARG A 404 -1.85 -19.86 -5.99
CA ARG A 404 -0.61 -19.86 -6.78
C ARG A 404 -0.86 -19.83 -8.29
N GLN A 405 -2.11 -19.58 -8.70
CA GLN A 405 -2.53 -19.62 -10.11
C GLN A 405 -2.62 -18.22 -10.74
N GLY A 406 -2.54 -18.18 -12.06
CA GLY A 406 -2.72 -16.96 -12.86
C GLY A 406 -1.70 -15.88 -12.50
N ALA A 407 -2.18 -14.65 -12.23
CA ALA A 407 -1.36 -13.49 -11.91
C ALA A 407 -1.08 -13.35 -10.40
N SER A 408 -1.18 -14.41 -9.60
CA SER A 408 -1.02 -14.31 -8.14
C SER A 408 0.41 -13.92 -7.75
N GLY A 409 1.46 -14.49 -8.35
CA GLY A 409 2.84 -14.09 -8.12
C GLY A 409 3.07 -12.62 -8.46
N HIS A 410 2.50 -12.16 -9.57
CA HIS A 410 2.53 -10.77 -9.99
C HIS A 410 1.91 -9.82 -8.95
N ARG A 411 0.68 -10.12 -8.48
CA ARG A 411 -0.02 -9.28 -7.49
C ARG A 411 0.64 -9.32 -6.12
N ASN A 412 1.09 -10.47 -5.66
CA ASN A 412 1.77 -10.61 -4.38
C ASN A 412 3.12 -9.88 -4.35
N THR A 413 3.75 -9.63 -5.48
CA THR A 413 4.98 -8.83 -5.55
C THR A 413 4.75 -7.43 -4.98
N TRP A 414 3.76 -6.67 -5.45
CA TRP A 414 3.56 -5.30 -4.96
C TRP A 414 2.92 -5.23 -3.58
N ARG A 415 2.20 -6.29 -3.17
CA ARG A 415 1.71 -6.39 -1.79
C ARG A 415 2.84 -6.23 -0.77
N ILE A 416 4.05 -6.75 -1.10
CA ILE A 416 5.23 -6.73 -0.22
C ILE A 416 6.14 -5.54 -0.55
N ALA A 417 6.37 -5.27 -1.83
CA ALA A 417 7.39 -4.34 -2.32
C ALA A 417 7.34 -2.96 -1.63
N TYR A 418 6.16 -2.36 -1.51
CA TYR A 418 6.02 -1.04 -0.92
C TYR A 418 6.18 -1.01 0.60
N SER A 419 6.13 -2.15 1.31
CA SER A 419 6.40 -2.24 2.75
C SER A 419 7.89 -2.17 3.08
N ILE A 420 8.80 -2.38 2.11
CA ILE A 420 10.25 -2.43 2.31
C ILE A 420 10.80 -1.02 2.53
N GLU A 421 10.96 -0.61 3.80
CA GLU A 421 11.41 0.74 4.17
C GLU A 421 12.77 1.12 3.58
N PRO A 422 13.82 0.28 3.58
CA PRO A 422 15.12 0.62 3.02
C PRO A 422 15.08 1.08 1.55
N ILE A 423 14.19 0.52 0.71
CA ILE A 423 14.06 0.97 -0.68
C ILE A 423 13.43 2.37 -0.74
N ARG A 424 12.46 2.67 0.14
CA ARG A 424 11.90 4.03 0.25
C ARG A 424 12.97 5.04 0.70
N GLU A 425 13.83 4.67 1.64
CA GLU A 425 14.99 5.46 2.06
C GLU A 425 15.95 5.73 0.90
N TRP A 426 16.29 4.69 0.12
CA TRP A 426 17.11 4.86 -1.08
C TRP A 426 16.49 5.85 -2.06
N LEU A 427 15.19 5.76 -2.32
CA LEU A 427 14.49 6.67 -3.25
C LEU A 427 14.69 8.12 -2.83
N PHE A 428 14.47 8.43 -1.53
CA PHE A 428 14.59 9.78 -0.99
C PHE A 428 16.03 10.29 -0.86
N SER A 429 17.02 9.41 -0.87
CA SER A 429 18.44 9.78 -0.91
C SER A 429 18.88 10.30 -2.28
N GLN A 430 18.05 10.13 -3.33
CA GLN A 430 18.36 10.53 -4.68
C GLN A 430 17.94 11.99 -4.96
N LYS A 431 18.81 12.73 -5.66
CA LYS A 431 18.56 14.10 -6.10
C LYS A 431 19.17 14.32 -7.48
N LYS A 432 18.49 15.09 -8.33
CA LYS A 432 19.06 15.55 -9.59
C LYS A 432 20.18 16.55 -9.33
N LYS A 433 21.20 16.53 -10.16
CA LYS A 433 22.31 17.51 -10.13
C LYS A 433 21.82 18.91 -10.42
#